data_8e2c061967fcf78af60bc41068de125b
#
_entry.id   8e2c061967fcf78af60bc41068de125b
#
_cell.length_a   1.000
_cell.length_b   1.000
_cell.length_c   1.000
_cell.angle_alpha   90.00
_cell.angle_beta   90.00
_cell.angle_gamma   90.00
#
_symmetry.space_group_name_H-M   'P 1'
#
loop_
_entity.id
_entity.type
_entity.pdbx_description
1 polymer ?
#
loop_
_entity_poly.entity_id
_entity_poly.type
_entity_poly.pdbx_seq_one_letter_code
_entity_poly.pdbx_strand_id
1 'polypeptide(L)'
;MRLPHVLQEQFLSLARPNTLKNIETCGILAGNLKNNVLTITTLILPKQTGTSDTCSTENEEDLFEFQNKHDLLTFGWIHTHPTQSCFLSSVDLHTHCSYQLMLPEAIAIVCSPSQTPNFGIFRLTDPPGLDIISTCRAERAFHTHPDKPIYTDASDTGFIEMINFDVNVVDLR
;
A
#
# COMPACT_ATOMS: atom_id res chain seq x y z
N MET A 1 1.05 8.62 -12.02
CA MET A 1 0.83 8.94 -10.58
C MET A 1 2.08 9.62 -10.03
N ARG A 2 1.89 10.69 -9.30
CA ARG A 2 2.98 11.44 -8.67
C ARG A 2 3.11 11.05 -7.20
N LEU A 3 4.34 10.76 -6.80
CA LEU A 3 4.69 10.25 -5.47
C LEU A 3 5.77 11.11 -4.83
N PRO A 4 5.57 11.65 -3.60
CA PRO A 4 6.60 12.41 -2.92
C PRO A 4 7.84 11.58 -2.59
N HIS A 5 9.04 12.07 -2.88
CA HIS A 5 10.30 11.40 -2.52
C HIS A 5 10.42 11.10 -1.01
N VAL A 6 9.86 11.97 -0.18
CA VAL A 6 9.97 11.86 1.29
C VAL A 6 9.03 10.80 1.90
N LEU A 7 8.13 10.22 1.10
CA LEU A 7 7.10 9.32 1.62
C LEU A 7 7.67 8.11 2.34
N GLN A 8 8.65 7.44 1.74
CA GLN A 8 9.29 6.25 2.34
C GLN A 8 9.91 6.57 3.69
N GLU A 9 10.72 7.60 3.75
CA GLU A 9 11.42 8.00 4.98
C GLU A 9 10.44 8.38 6.08
N GLN A 10 9.43 9.17 5.76
CA GLN A 10 8.42 9.58 6.74
C GLN A 10 7.61 8.39 7.24
N PHE A 11 7.21 7.49 6.35
CA PHE A 11 6.47 6.30 6.76
C PHE A 11 7.31 5.39 7.67
N LEU A 12 8.56 5.13 7.30
CA LEU A 12 9.47 4.31 8.11
C LEU A 12 9.72 4.91 9.49
N SER A 13 9.82 6.23 9.58
CA SER A 13 9.95 6.93 10.87
C SER A 13 8.73 6.71 11.77
N LEU A 14 7.52 6.82 11.21
CA LEU A 14 6.27 6.59 11.93
C LEU A 14 6.05 5.13 12.31
N ALA A 15 6.52 4.21 11.48
CA ALA A 15 6.42 2.76 11.69
C ALA A 15 7.49 2.21 12.64
N ARG A 16 8.53 2.97 12.94
CA ARG A 16 9.71 2.51 13.68
C ARG A 16 9.40 1.77 14.99
N PRO A 17 8.53 2.26 15.88
CA PRO A 17 8.21 1.54 17.12
C PRO A 17 7.69 0.11 16.88
N ASN A 18 6.85 -0.08 15.87
CA ASN A 18 6.34 -1.40 15.47
C ASN A 18 7.43 -2.22 14.79
N THR A 19 8.22 -1.62 13.92
CA THR A 19 9.31 -2.30 13.20
C THR A 19 10.32 -2.90 14.19
N LEU A 20 10.66 -2.18 15.25
CA LEU A 20 11.56 -2.68 16.30
C LEU A 20 10.99 -3.87 17.08
N LYS A 21 9.67 -4.02 17.09
CA LYS A 21 8.97 -5.15 17.71
C LYS A 21 8.63 -6.26 16.70
N ASN A 22 9.13 -6.16 15.47
CA ASN A 22 8.78 -7.06 14.37
C ASN A 22 7.26 -7.13 14.12
N ILE A 23 6.61 -5.97 14.09
CA ILE A 23 5.19 -5.80 13.82
C ILE A 23 5.05 -4.96 12.55
N GLU A 24 4.22 -5.41 11.60
CA GLU A 24 3.90 -4.63 10.40
C GLU A 24 3.09 -3.38 10.75
N THR A 25 3.36 -2.32 10.01
CA THR A 25 2.56 -1.08 10.02
C THR A 25 2.01 -0.84 8.64
N CYS A 26 0.78 -0.37 8.53
CA CYS A 26 0.19 0.06 7.26
C CYS A 26 -0.25 1.52 7.31
N GLY A 27 -0.31 2.11 6.11
CA GLY A 27 -0.79 3.46 5.88
C GLY A 27 -1.60 3.53 4.59
N ILE A 28 -2.44 4.52 4.48
CA ILE A 28 -3.25 4.80 3.30
C ILE A 28 -2.60 5.93 2.51
N LEU A 29 -2.48 5.72 1.21
CA LEU A 29 -1.99 6.72 0.27
C LEU A 29 -3.19 7.45 -0.31
N ALA A 30 -3.33 8.73 0.03
CA ALA A 30 -4.45 9.55 -0.40
C ALA A 30 -3.97 10.81 -1.12
N GLY A 31 -4.85 11.39 -1.90
CA GLY A 31 -4.50 12.59 -2.65
C GLY A 31 -5.62 13.07 -3.54
N ASN A 32 -5.26 13.75 -4.62
CA ASN A 32 -6.21 14.37 -5.53
C ASN A 32 -5.94 14.01 -6.99
N LEU A 33 -6.97 14.15 -7.79
CA LEU A 33 -6.91 14.07 -9.24
C LEU A 33 -7.11 15.46 -9.81
N LYS A 34 -6.07 16.01 -10.43
CA LYS A 34 -6.11 17.31 -11.11
C LYS A 34 -5.47 17.22 -12.48
N ASN A 35 -6.11 17.79 -13.48
CA ASN A 35 -5.61 17.80 -14.86
C ASN A 35 -5.20 16.39 -15.34
N ASN A 36 -6.02 15.39 -15.01
CA ASN A 36 -5.79 13.98 -15.34
C ASN A 36 -4.50 13.38 -14.72
N VAL A 37 -4.01 13.99 -13.63
CA VAL A 37 -2.85 13.50 -12.87
C VAL A 37 -3.24 13.14 -11.46
N LEU A 38 -2.96 11.89 -11.06
CA LEU A 38 -3.11 11.41 -9.70
C LEU A 38 -1.89 11.82 -8.88
N THR A 39 -2.09 12.59 -7.82
CA THR A 39 -1.00 13.05 -6.94
C THR A 39 -1.25 12.62 -5.51
N ILE A 40 -0.33 11.85 -4.93
CA ILE A 40 -0.36 11.50 -3.51
C ILE A 40 0.10 12.70 -2.72
N THR A 41 -0.78 13.22 -1.87
CA THR A 41 -0.54 14.40 -1.04
C THR A 41 -0.56 14.10 0.45
N THR A 42 -1.14 12.97 0.84
CA THR A 42 -1.44 12.66 2.23
C THR A 42 -1.16 11.20 2.53
N LEU A 43 -0.44 10.97 3.61
CA LEU A 43 -0.24 9.66 4.23
C LEU A 43 -1.10 9.59 5.48
N ILE A 44 -2.05 8.68 5.49
CA ILE A 44 -2.95 8.47 6.63
C ILE A 44 -2.57 7.16 7.32
N LEU A 45 -2.28 7.24 8.62
CA LEU A 45 -2.06 6.06 9.46
C LEU A 45 -3.36 5.76 10.21
N PRO A 46 -4.16 4.78 9.76
CA PRO A 46 -5.41 4.44 10.43
C PRO A 46 -5.14 3.70 11.73
N LYS A 47 -6.13 3.62 12.59
CA LYS A 47 -6.13 2.65 13.69
C LYS A 47 -5.99 1.27 13.10
N GLN A 48 -5.11 0.46 13.68
CA GLN A 48 -4.70 -0.80 13.08
C GLN A 48 -4.16 -1.78 14.10
N THR A 49 -4.22 -3.05 13.75
CA THR A 49 -3.59 -4.15 14.48
C THR A 49 -2.60 -4.84 13.55
N GLY A 50 -1.38 -5.01 14.01
CA GLY A 50 -0.32 -5.67 13.23
C GLY A 50 0.23 -6.90 13.92
N THR A 51 0.73 -7.82 13.11
CA THR A 51 1.54 -8.97 13.52
C THR A 51 2.88 -8.94 12.77
N SER A 52 3.70 -9.98 12.91
CA SER A 52 4.94 -10.09 12.13
C SER A 52 4.71 -10.28 10.63
N ASP A 53 3.52 -10.70 10.22
CA ASP A 53 3.22 -11.12 8.85
C ASP A 53 2.03 -10.38 8.22
N THR A 54 1.27 -9.64 8.99
CA THR A 54 0.04 -8.98 8.54
C THR A 54 -0.18 -7.66 9.25
N CYS A 55 -0.97 -6.79 8.64
CA CYS A 55 -1.59 -5.64 9.30
C CYS A 55 -3.02 -5.47 8.79
N SER A 56 -3.90 -5.04 9.66
CA SER A 56 -5.30 -4.77 9.34
C SER A 56 -5.75 -3.45 9.93
N THR A 57 -6.54 -2.72 9.15
CA THR A 57 -7.12 -1.45 9.59
C THR A 57 -8.33 -1.69 10.49
N GLU A 58 -8.46 -0.84 11.50
CA GLU A 58 -9.62 -0.79 12.38
C GLU A 58 -10.32 0.56 12.22
N ASN A 59 -11.60 0.62 12.60
CA ASN A 59 -12.39 1.86 12.54
C ASN A 59 -12.33 2.52 11.15
N GLU A 60 -12.62 1.76 10.10
CA GLU A 60 -12.65 2.27 8.72
C GLU A 60 -13.58 3.46 8.53
N GLU A 61 -14.60 3.59 9.39
CA GLU A 61 -15.52 4.73 9.40
C GLU A 61 -14.78 6.05 9.66
N ASP A 62 -13.88 6.08 10.62
CA ASP A 62 -13.08 7.28 10.94
C ASP A 62 -12.21 7.69 9.75
N LEU A 63 -11.61 6.70 9.09
CA LEU A 63 -10.82 6.91 7.88
C LEU A 63 -11.67 7.51 6.75
N PHE A 64 -12.82 6.92 6.50
CA PHE A 64 -13.74 7.35 5.47
C PHE A 64 -14.26 8.78 5.73
N GLU A 65 -14.63 9.07 6.98
CA GLU A 65 -15.09 10.40 7.39
C GLU A 65 -13.99 11.45 7.17
N PHE A 66 -12.76 11.14 7.57
CA PHE A 66 -11.60 12.03 7.36
C PHE A 66 -11.37 12.31 5.88
N GLN A 67 -11.34 11.27 5.04
CA GLN A 67 -11.11 11.42 3.61
C GLN A 67 -12.22 12.25 2.93
N ASN A 68 -13.48 12.00 3.30
CA ASN A 68 -14.61 12.75 2.78
C ASN A 68 -14.55 14.23 3.16
N LYS A 69 -14.26 14.53 4.41
CA LYS A 69 -14.15 15.89 4.91
C LYS A 69 -13.06 16.71 4.21
N HIS A 70 -12.01 16.05 3.73
CA HIS A 70 -10.85 16.71 3.10
C HIS A 70 -10.78 16.48 1.59
N ASP A 71 -11.83 15.95 0.98
CA ASP A 71 -11.90 15.64 -0.47
C ASP A 71 -10.69 14.81 -0.96
N LEU A 72 -10.30 13.79 -0.18
CA LEU A 72 -9.18 12.93 -0.49
C LEU A 72 -9.66 11.64 -1.16
N LEU A 73 -9.02 11.29 -2.27
CA LEU A 73 -9.19 10.00 -2.94
C LEU A 73 -8.14 9.02 -2.45
N THR A 74 -8.50 7.74 -2.40
CA THR A 74 -7.56 6.66 -2.06
C THR A 74 -6.85 6.18 -3.31
N PHE A 75 -5.51 6.24 -3.30
CA PHE A 75 -4.65 5.84 -4.41
C PHE A 75 -3.87 4.55 -4.17
N GLY A 76 -3.99 3.99 -2.98
CA GLY A 76 -3.32 2.76 -2.61
C GLY A 76 -2.96 2.72 -1.13
N TRP A 77 -2.01 1.88 -0.82
CA TRP A 77 -1.57 1.65 0.56
C TRP A 77 -0.08 1.36 0.62
N ILE A 78 0.48 1.55 1.79
CA ILE A 78 1.89 1.32 2.09
C ILE A 78 1.99 0.49 3.36
N HIS A 79 2.92 -0.46 3.41
CA HIS A 79 3.14 -1.25 4.61
C HIS A 79 4.59 -1.66 4.76
N THR A 80 4.95 -2.05 5.98
CA THR A 80 6.29 -2.55 6.28
C THR A 80 6.34 -4.07 6.30
N HIS A 81 7.48 -4.61 5.85
CA HIS A 81 7.95 -5.96 6.11
C HIS A 81 9.16 -5.84 7.04
N PRO A 82 8.98 -5.87 8.38
CA PRO A 82 10.09 -5.58 9.30
C PRO A 82 11.31 -6.47 9.13
N THR A 83 11.11 -7.76 8.83
CA THR A 83 12.17 -8.74 8.64
C THR A 83 12.09 -9.50 7.31
N GLN A 84 10.98 -9.39 6.61
CA GLN A 84 10.76 -10.08 5.34
C GLN A 84 11.32 -9.30 4.16
N SER A 85 11.50 -9.98 3.04
CA SER A 85 11.92 -9.35 1.79
C SER A 85 10.82 -8.47 1.18
N CYS A 86 11.19 -7.72 0.14
CA CYS A 86 10.28 -6.81 -0.57
C CYS A 86 9.49 -7.58 -1.63
N PHE A 87 8.27 -7.98 -1.29
CA PHE A 87 7.34 -8.71 -2.15
C PHE A 87 5.91 -8.51 -1.66
N LEU A 88 4.91 -8.99 -2.41
CA LEU A 88 3.53 -9.07 -1.95
C LEU A 88 3.22 -10.51 -1.51
N SER A 89 2.89 -10.69 -0.24
CA SER A 89 2.40 -11.97 0.29
C SER A 89 1.00 -12.29 -0.26
N SER A 90 0.52 -13.52 -0.04
CA SER A 90 -0.85 -13.88 -0.43
C SER A 90 -1.90 -12.97 0.22
N VAL A 91 -1.69 -12.59 1.47
CA VAL A 91 -2.57 -11.63 2.18
C VAL A 91 -2.48 -10.25 1.52
N ASP A 92 -1.29 -9.79 1.20
CA ASP A 92 -1.08 -8.50 0.53
C ASP A 92 -1.75 -8.44 -0.84
N LEU A 93 -1.68 -9.52 -1.61
CA LEU A 93 -2.34 -9.61 -2.92
C LEU A 93 -3.86 -9.44 -2.78
N HIS A 94 -4.48 -10.10 -1.82
CA HIS A 94 -5.91 -9.97 -1.57
C HIS A 94 -6.28 -8.58 -1.06
N THR A 95 -5.50 -8.02 -0.16
CA THR A 95 -5.69 -6.64 0.32
C THR A 95 -5.63 -5.66 -0.85
N HIS A 96 -4.59 -5.77 -1.67
CA HIS A 96 -4.41 -4.85 -2.80
C HIS A 96 -5.49 -5.01 -3.87
N CYS A 97 -6.01 -6.21 -4.07
CA CYS A 97 -7.10 -6.46 -5.01
C CYS A 97 -8.29 -5.53 -4.72
N SER A 98 -8.64 -5.35 -3.45
CA SER A 98 -9.73 -4.46 -3.06
C SER A 98 -9.47 -3.01 -3.47
N TYR A 99 -8.24 -2.54 -3.34
CA TYR A 99 -7.87 -1.19 -3.80
C TYR A 99 -7.93 -1.06 -5.32
N GLN A 100 -7.39 -2.04 -6.04
CA GLN A 100 -7.27 -1.97 -7.49
C GLN A 100 -8.62 -2.16 -8.20
N LEU A 101 -9.56 -2.89 -7.60
CA LEU A 101 -10.94 -2.98 -8.09
C LEU A 101 -11.67 -1.64 -8.01
N MET A 102 -11.37 -0.81 -7.01
CA MET A 102 -11.97 0.51 -6.88
C MET A 102 -11.28 1.58 -7.72
N LEU A 103 -9.96 1.47 -7.88
CA LEU A 103 -9.16 2.37 -8.71
C LEU A 103 -8.12 1.53 -9.47
N PRO A 104 -8.27 1.34 -10.80
CA PRO A 104 -7.35 0.52 -11.58
C PRO A 104 -5.88 0.93 -11.47
N GLU A 105 -5.60 2.21 -11.19
CA GLU A 105 -4.28 2.77 -11.02
C GLU A 105 -3.70 2.61 -9.61
N ALA A 106 -4.44 2.01 -8.66
CA ALA A 106 -4.00 1.88 -7.28
C ALA A 106 -2.67 1.13 -7.16
N ILE A 107 -1.85 1.55 -6.20
CA ILE A 107 -0.53 0.97 -5.93
C ILE A 107 -0.44 0.40 -4.51
N ALA A 108 0.41 -0.62 -4.37
CA ALA A 108 0.84 -1.16 -3.09
C ALA A 108 2.33 -0.89 -2.91
N ILE A 109 2.70 -0.20 -1.84
CA ILE A 109 4.11 0.04 -1.52
C ILE A 109 4.53 -0.88 -0.37
N VAL A 110 5.67 -1.53 -0.53
CA VAL A 110 6.30 -2.36 0.49
C VAL A 110 7.62 -1.73 0.90
N CYS A 111 7.81 -1.53 2.19
CA CYS A 111 9.07 -1.08 2.80
C CYS A 111 9.65 -2.24 3.61
N SER A 112 10.82 -2.72 3.18
CA SER A 112 11.55 -3.83 3.80
C SER A 112 12.91 -3.35 4.32
N PRO A 113 12.95 -2.65 5.47
CA PRO A 113 14.14 -1.90 5.90
C PRO A 113 15.36 -2.77 6.20
N SER A 114 15.17 -4.07 6.46
CA SER A 114 16.27 -5.00 6.76
C SER A 114 16.78 -5.77 5.53
N GLN A 115 16.24 -5.51 4.34
CA GLN A 115 16.52 -6.27 3.12
C GLN A 115 17.02 -5.37 1.98
N THR A 116 17.49 -6.00 0.91
CA THR A 116 17.83 -5.34 -0.35
C THR A 116 17.14 -6.10 -1.48
N PRO A 117 16.28 -5.48 -2.29
CA PRO A 117 15.80 -4.09 -2.20
C PRO A 117 14.96 -3.83 -0.95
N ASN A 118 14.99 -2.60 -0.46
CA ASN A 118 14.26 -2.20 0.75
C ASN A 118 12.94 -1.48 0.46
N PHE A 119 12.59 -1.32 -0.80
CA PHE A 119 11.42 -0.55 -1.24
C PHE A 119 10.92 -1.10 -2.57
N GLY A 120 9.61 -1.22 -2.71
CA GLY A 120 8.97 -1.63 -3.97
C GLY A 120 7.58 -1.02 -4.10
N ILE A 121 7.20 -0.74 -5.34
CA ILE A 121 5.87 -0.23 -5.72
C ILE A 121 5.27 -1.25 -6.66
N PHE A 122 4.13 -1.84 -6.27
CA PHE A 122 3.54 -2.98 -6.98
C PHE A 122 2.10 -2.72 -7.40
N ARG A 123 1.69 -3.43 -8.43
CA ARG A 123 0.31 -3.53 -8.91
C ARG A 123 0.02 -4.96 -9.32
N LEU A 124 -1.23 -5.38 -9.19
CA LEU A 124 -1.67 -6.63 -9.82
C LEU A 124 -1.63 -6.46 -11.34
N THR A 125 -1.19 -7.49 -12.03
CA THR A 125 -1.30 -7.54 -13.49
C THR A 125 -2.78 -7.61 -13.88
N ASP A 126 -3.11 -6.97 -14.98
CA ASP A 126 -4.47 -7.02 -15.52
C ASP A 126 -4.44 -7.17 -17.04
N PRO A 127 -4.63 -8.40 -17.55
CA PRO A 127 -4.68 -9.68 -16.88
C PRO A 127 -3.28 -10.25 -16.56
N PRO A 128 -3.11 -11.39 -15.85
CA PRO A 128 -4.13 -12.25 -15.26
C PRO A 128 -4.32 -12.05 -13.74
N GLY A 129 -3.47 -11.27 -13.09
CA GLY A 129 -3.41 -11.20 -11.62
C GLY A 129 -4.71 -10.75 -10.97
N LEU A 130 -5.32 -9.70 -11.49
CA LEU A 130 -6.56 -9.16 -10.93
C LEU A 130 -7.69 -10.22 -10.97
N ASP A 131 -7.83 -10.93 -12.09
CA ASP A 131 -8.84 -11.99 -12.22
C ASP A 131 -8.57 -13.16 -11.27
N ILE A 132 -7.32 -13.60 -11.18
CA ILE A 132 -6.91 -14.71 -10.30
C ILE A 132 -7.24 -14.39 -8.85
N ILE A 133 -6.87 -13.22 -8.37
CA ILE A 133 -7.06 -12.84 -6.97
C ILE A 133 -8.53 -12.55 -6.67
N SER A 134 -9.23 -11.82 -7.53
CA SER A 134 -10.64 -11.47 -7.31
C SER A 134 -11.57 -12.69 -7.31
N THR A 135 -11.22 -13.74 -8.03
CA THR A 135 -11.99 -14.99 -8.08
C THR A 135 -11.51 -16.07 -7.10
N CYS A 136 -10.41 -15.84 -6.42
CA CYS A 136 -9.86 -16.77 -5.43
C CYS A 136 -10.83 -16.94 -4.24
N ARG A 137 -11.08 -18.20 -3.87
CA ARG A 137 -11.99 -18.55 -2.77
C ARG A 137 -11.30 -19.32 -1.64
N ALA A 138 -9.97 -19.29 -1.60
CA ALA A 138 -9.21 -19.94 -0.54
C ALA A 138 -9.52 -19.27 0.81
N GLU A 139 -9.82 -20.08 1.80
CA GLU A 139 -10.20 -19.60 3.14
C GLU A 139 -8.99 -19.26 4.02
N ARG A 140 -7.84 -19.91 3.77
CA ARG A 140 -6.62 -19.65 4.51
C ARG A 140 -6.05 -18.29 4.17
N ALA A 141 -5.59 -17.55 5.17
CA ALA A 141 -4.92 -16.26 4.94
C ALA A 141 -3.67 -16.42 4.06
N PHE A 142 -2.81 -17.37 4.39
CA PHE A 142 -1.63 -17.69 3.59
C PHE A 142 -1.90 -18.95 2.76
N HIS A 143 -1.92 -18.81 1.46
CA HIS A 143 -2.16 -19.89 0.50
C HIS A 143 -1.46 -19.60 -0.82
N THR A 144 -1.29 -20.63 -1.63
CA THR A 144 -0.67 -20.49 -2.95
C THR A 144 -1.68 -20.05 -4.00
N HIS A 145 -1.19 -19.36 -5.01
CA HIS A 145 -1.91 -18.99 -6.22
C HIS A 145 -1.30 -19.69 -7.44
N PRO A 146 -2.02 -19.76 -8.59
CA PRO A 146 -1.45 -20.30 -9.82
C PRO A 146 -0.11 -19.66 -10.16
N ASP A 147 0.81 -20.45 -10.73
CA ASP A 147 2.12 -19.98 -11.17
C ASP A 147 1.97 -19.14 -12.46
N LYS A 148 1.58 -17.90 -12.27
CA LYS A 148 1.35 -16.87 -13.29
C LYS A 148 1.96 -15.55 -12.80
N PRO A 149 2.27 -14.60 -13.70
CA PRO A 149 2.71 -13.27 -13.29
C PRO A 149 1.54 -12.48 -12.70
N ILE A 150 1.31 -12.63 -11.38
CA ILE A 150 0.14 -12.08 -10.67
C ILE A 150 0.31 -10.60 -10.41
N TYR A 151 1.51 -10.15 -10.10
CA TYR A 151 1.80 -8.74 -9.85
C TYR A 151 3.11 -8.32 -10.52
N THR A 152 3.29 -7.02 -10.64
CA THR A 152 4.45 -6.44 -11.31
C THR A 152 4.93 -5.19 -10.57
N ASP A 153 6.19 -4.83 -10.78
CA ASP A 153 6.75 -3.57 -10.32
C ASP A 153 6.18 -2.42 -11.18
N ALA A 154 5.53 -1.47 -10.53
CA ALA A 154 4.92 -0.32 -11.19
C ALA A 154 5.92 0.79 -11.49
N SER A 155 7.10 0.80 -10.84
CA SER A 155 8.11 1.84 -11.02
C SER A 155 8.79 1.78 -12.38
N ASP A 156 8.91 0.59 -12.96
CA ASP A 156 9.62 0.36 -14.23
C ASP A 156 8.78 0.71 -15.48
N THR A 157 7.51 1.01 -15.30
CA THR A 157 6.58 1.22 -16.42
C THR A 157 6.44 2.69 -16.85
N GLY A 158 7.13 3.62 -16.17
CA GLY A 158 6.90 5.06 -16.33
C GLY A 158 5.59 5.56 -15.72
N PHE A 159 4.87 4.70 -15.03
CA PHE A 159 3.61 5.03 -14.38
C PHE A 159 3.81 5.94 -13.15
N ILE A 160 4.92 5.79 -12.46
CA ILE A 160 5.25 6.54 -11.25
C ILE A 160 6.24 7.65 -11.58
N GLU A 161 5.88 8.88 -11.20
CA GLU A 161 6.76 10.05 -11.22
C GLU A 161 7.07 10.46 -9.79
N MET A 162 8.34 10.37 -9.40
CA MET A 162 8.80 10.84 -8.10
C MET A 162 8.94 12.35 -8.13
N ILE A 163 8.34 13.04 -7.16
CA ILE A 163 8.33 14.50 -7.10
C ILE A 163 8.86 15.01 -5.76
N ASN A 164 9.40 16.23 -5.80
CA ASN A 164 10.02 16.85 -4.64
C ASN A 164 9.05 17.84 -3.98
N PHE A 165 8.15 17.28 -3.14
CA PHE A 165 7.30 18.09 -2.28
C PHE A 165 6.96 17.33 -0.99
N ASP A 166 6.46 18.03 0.01
CA ASP A 166 6.10 17.45 1.29
C ASP A 166 4.79 16.67 1.21
N VAL A 167 4.67 15.63 2.02
CA VAL A 167 3.44 14.88 2.20
C VAL A 167 2.81 15.25 3.54
N ASN A 168 1.51 15.45 3.56
CA ASN A 168 0.77 15.62 4.81
C ASN A 168 0.67 14.27 5.52
N VAL A 169 0.97 14.27 6.81
CA VAL A 169 0.83 13.07 7.64
C VAL A 169 -0.34 13.25 8.59
N VAL A 170 -1.24 12.27 8.57
CA VAL A 170 -2.40 12.21 9.46
C VAL A 170 -2.36 10.91 10.23
N ASP A 171 -2.09 10.98 11.53
CA ASP A 171 -2.00 9.80 12.40
C ASP A 171 -3.31 9.67 13.20
N LEU A 172 -4.11 8.66 12.85
CA LEU A 172 -5.38 8.36 13.51
C LEU A 172 -5.26 7.25 14.56
N ARG A 173 -4.06 6.74 14.78
CA ARG A 173 -3.80 5.65 15.71
C ARG A 173 -4.06 6.01 17.17
#